data_d450c8f5427d57e8c03dbd00760c25fa
#
_entry.id   d450c8f5427d57e8c03dbd00760c25fa
#
_cell.length_a   1.000
_cell.length_b   1.000
_cell.length_c   1.000
_cell.angle_alpha   90.00
_cell.angle_beta   90.00
_cell.angle_gamma   90.00
#
_symmetry.space_group_name_H-M   'P 1'
#
loop_
_entity.id
_entity.type
_entity.pdbx_description
1 polymer ?
#
loop_
_entity_poly.entity_id
_entity_poly.type
_entity_poly.pdbx_seq_one_letter_code
_entity_poly.pdbx_strand_id
1 'polypeptide(L)'
;WQVAMNELSNHDHSRFLTRTNHKVGRTNTLGPQAAEQGINKAVFREGVVIQMTWTGAPTIYYGDEAGVCGFTDPDNRRTYPWGHEDQVLLSFHKDIIRLRRENEELRTGSLKMLENDYNFISYGRFNRKGQCAILINNNNHPITKEIHVWEIGVPKTGKMKVILQSRDDGYCMEGAEYE
;
A
#
# COMPACT_ATOMS: atom_id res chain seq x y z
N TRP A 1 9.81 16.29 -5.00
CA TRP A 1 9.16 14.99 -4.76
C TRP A 1 9.25 14.54 -3.30
N GLN A 2 10.38 14.78 -2.60
CA GLN A 2 10.56 14.32 -1.20
C GLN A 2 9.64 14.99 -0.19
N VAL A 3 9.03 16.11 -0.53
CA VAL A 3 8.09 16.86 0.32
C VAL A 3 6.62 16.68 -0.09
N ALA A 4 6.35 15.88 -1.11
CA ALA A 4 4.99 15.56 -1.51
C ALA A 4 4.29 14.74 -0.42
N MET A 5 3.08 15.12 -0.07
CA MET A 5 2.23 14.38 0.84
C MET A 5 1.56 13.22 0.09
N ASN A 6 1.90 11.98 0.49
CA ASN A 6 1.31 10.78 -0.09
C ASN A 6 0.13 10.34 0.79
N GLU A 7 -1.07 10.49 0.32
CA GLU A 7 -2.29 10.08 1.03
C GLU A 7 -3.20 9.19 0.18
N LEU A 8 -3.90 8.27 0.79
CA LEU A 8 -4.93 7.45 0.16
C LEU A 8 -6.33 8.02 0.39
N SER A 9 -6.55 8.58 1.56
CA SER A 9 -7.80 9.22 1.96
C SER A 9 -7.55 10.58 2.57
N ASN A 10 -8.55 11.44 2.49
CA ASN A 10 -8.58 12.74 3.15
C ASN A 10 -10.03 13.13 3.48
N HIS A 11 -10.21 14.34 4.02
CA HIS A 11 -11.52 14.84 4.45
C HIS A 11 -12.46 15.29 3.31
N ASP A 12 -11.99 15.37 2.06
CA ASP A 12 -12.79 15.78 0.90
C ASP A 12 -13.30 14.59 0.06
N HIS A 13 -12.58 13.47 0.11
CA HIS A 13 -12.87 12.32 -0.75
C HIS A 13 -13.39 11.13 0.06
N SER A 14 -14.09 10.20 -0.61
CA SER A 14 -14.43 8.92 0.00
C SER A 14 -13.17 8.18 0.44
N ARG A 15 -13.28 7.44 1.54
CA ARG A 15 -12.19 6.57 2.04
C ARG A 15 -11.70 5.63 0.96
N PHE A 16 -10.38 5.44 0.85
CA PHE A 16 -9.82 4.55 -0.17
C PHE A 16 -10.32 3.12 -0.02
N LEU A 17 -10.46 2.63 1.22
CA LEU A 17 -11.05 1.31 1.49
C LEU A 17 -12.47 1.19 0.90
N THR A 18 -13.31 2.22 1.05
CA THR A 18 -14.64 2.26 0.41
C THR A 18 -14.55 2.24 -1.11
N ARG A 19 -13.61 2.98 -1.70
CA ARG A 19 -13.44 3.01 -3.17
C ARG A 19 -13.09 1.67 -3.77
N THR A 20 -12.51 0.75 -3.00
CA THR A 20 -12.21 -0.62 -3.46
C THR A 20 -13.46 -1.45 -3.77
N ASN A 21 -14.64 -1.02 -3.35
CA ASN A 21 -15.90 -1.71 -3.65
C ASN A 21 -16.52 -1.30 -4.99
N HIS A 22 -15.90 -0.32 -5.69
CA HIS A 22 -16.35 0.23 -6.98
C HIS A 22 -17.78 0.80 -7.01
N LYS A 23 -18.42 1.03 -5.85
CA LYS A 23 -19.74 1.65 -5.78
C LYS A 23 -19.63 3.16 -5.97
N VAL A 24 -20.39 3.67 -6.93
CA VAL A 24 -20.51 5.12 -7.17
C VAL A 24 -21.79 5.62 -6.48
N GLY A 25 -21.65 6.58 -5.57
CA GLY A 25 -22.80 7.16 -4.87
C GLY A 25 -22.38 7.87 -3.58
N ARG A 26 -23.40 8.26 -2.83
CA ARG A 26 -23.25 8.95 -1.56
C ARG A 26 -24.15 8.30 -0.50
N THR A 27 -23.87 8.59 0.76
CA THR A 27 -24.65 8.09 1.90
C THR A 27 -26.15 8.36 1.79
N ASN A 28 -26.55 9.51 1.27
CA ASN A 28 -27.97 9.87 1.11
C ASN A 28 -28.70 9.08 0.02
N THR A 29 -27.99 8.45 -0.92
CA THR A 29 -28.57 7.67 -2.00
C THR A 29 -28.46 6.15 -1.77
N LEU A 30 -27.36 5.71 -1.16
CA LEU A 30 -27.05 4.28 -0.97
C LEU A 30 -27.18 3.80 0.48
N GLY A 31 -27.26 4.72 1.43
CA GLY A 31 -27.17 4.44 2.86
C GLY A 31 -25.71 4.25 3.35
N PRO A 32 -25.46 4.47 4.65
CA PRO A 32 -24.09 4.44 5.19
C PRO A 32 -23.46 3.05 5.13
N GLN A 33 -24.24 1.97 5.23
CA GLN A 33 -23.74 0.59 5.19
C GLN A 33 -23.16 0.20 3.82
N ALA A 34 -23.60 0.85 2.75
CA ALA A 34 -23.10 0.57 1.41
C ALA A 34 -21.60 0.90 1.24
N ALA A 35 -21.06 1.81 2.09
CA ALA A 35 -19.64 2.15 2.09
C ALA A 35 -18.73 0.98 2.51
N GLU A 36 -19.26 0.03 3.26
CA GLU A 36 -18.53 -1.12 3.82
C GLU A 36 -18.77 -2.41 3.01
N GLN A 37 -19.79 -2.45 2.16
CA GLN A 37 -20.16 -3.64 1.41
C GLN A 37 -19.27 -3.84 0.19
N GLY A 38 -18.67 -5.03 0.08
CA GLY A 38 -17.85 -5.42 -1.07
C GLY A 38 -16.48 -4.75 -1.12
N ILE A 39 -15.99 -4.22 0.00
CA ILE A 39 -14.63 -3.68 0.09
C ILE A 39 -13.58 -4.76 -0.15
N ASN A 40 -12.47 -4.37 -0.77
CA ASN A 40 -11.32 -5.24 -1.01
C ASN A 40 -10.11 -4.79 -0.19
N LYS A 41 -9.84 -5.50 0.90
CA LYS A 41 -8.71 -5.19 1.78
C LYS A 41 -7.35 -5.51 1.16
N ALA A 42 -7.28 -6.41 0.17
CA ALA A 42 -6.03 -6.68 -0.55
C ALA A 42 -5.63 -5.48 -1.40
N VAL A 43 -6.55 -4.96 -2.21
CA VAL A 43 -6.33 -3.72 -3.00
C VAL A 43 -6.03 -2.52 -2.08
N PHE A 44 -6.66 -2.45 -0.92
CA PHE A 44 -6.35 -1.42 0.06
C PHE A 44 -4.89 -1.52 0.54
N ARG A 45 -4.41 -2.74 0.89
CA ARG A 45 -3.01 -2.95 1.27
C ARG A 45 -2.02 -2.65 0.16
N GLU A 46 -2.36 -2.91 -1.11
CA GLU A 46 -1.54 -2.47 -2.26
C GLU A 46 -1.36 -0.96 -2.27
N GLY A 47 -2.44 -0.21 -2.09
CA GLY A 47 -2.38 1.24 -1.97
C GLY A 47 -1.49 1.70 -0.81
N VAL A 48 -1.59 1.05 0.36
CA VAL A 48 -0.75 1.34 1.52
C VAL A 48 0.72 1.02 1.25
N VAL A 49 1.04 -0.06 0.52
CA VAL A 49 2.41 -0.36 0.08
C VAL A 49 2.96 0.80 -0.75
N ILE A 50 2.20 1.26 -1.74
CA ILE A 50 2.61 2.39 -2.57
C ILE A 50 2.80 3.65 -1.70
N GLN A 51 1.83 3.98 -0.85
CA GLN A 51 1.90 5.13 0.06
C GLN A 51 3.18 5.14 0.89
N MET A 52 3.57 3.99 1.45
CA MET A 52 4.69 3.86 2.37
C MET A 52 6.05 3.69 1.67
N THR A 53 6.08 3.29 0.42
CA THR A 53 7.33 3.01 -0.31
C THR A 53 7.65 4.02 -1.41
N TRP A 54 6.66 4.79 -1.89
CA TRP A 54 6.90 5.86 -2.86
C TRP A 54 7.69 7.02 -2.26
N THR A 55 8.23 7.89 -3.12
CA THR A 55 8.91 9.12 -2.69
C THR A 55 7.90 10.10 -2.09
N GLY A 56 8.27 10.78 -1.01
CA GLY A 56 7.42 11.76 -0.35
C GLY A 56 7.20 11.43 1.13
N ALA A 57 6.25 12.13 1.74
CA ALA A 57 5.85 12.00 3.14
C ALA A 57 4.53 11.23 3.23
N PRO A 58 4.55 9.94 3.65
CA PRO A 58 3.32 9.18 3.85
C PRO A 58 2.45 9.85 4.91
N THR A 59 1.20 10.08 4.58
CA THR A 59 0.21 10.71 5.45
C THR A 59 -1.00 9.80 5.58
N ILE A 60 -1.28 9.32 6.78
CA ILE A 60 -2.43 8.48 7.09
C ILE A 60 -3.57 9.39 7.54
N TYR A 61 -4.69 9.34 6.82
CA TYR A 61 -5.93 9.92 7.31
C TYR A 61 -6.49 9.01 8.41
N TYR A 62 -6.76 9.58 9.59
CA TYR A 62 -7.14 8.80 10.77
C TYR A 62 -8.20 7.74 10.46
N GLY A 63 -8.03 6.54 10.99
CA GLY A 63 -8.96 5.44 10.82
C GLY A 63 -8.74 4.59 9.56
N ASP A 64 -7.95 5.02 8.59
CA ASP A 64 -7.57 4.15 7.46
C ASP A 64 -6.86 2.89 7.98
N GLU A 65 -5.98 3.05 8.96
CA GLU A 65 -5.28 1.95 9.64
C GLU A 65 -6.22 1.03 10.43
N ALA A 66 -7.39 1.53 10.82
CA ALA A 66 -8.40 0.81 11.60
C ALA A 66 -9.54 0.25 10.74
N GLY A 67 -9.50 0.45 9.42
CA GLY A 67 -10.50 -0.05 8.48
C GLY A 67 -11.76 0.82 8.38
N VAL A 68 -11.67 2.10 8.73
CA VAL A 68 -12.81 3.02 8.61
C VAL A 68 -13.19 3.22 7.15
N CYS A 69 -14.45 2.96 6.85
CA CYS A 69 -15.08 3.24 5.55
C CYS A 69 -15.88 4.54 5.60
N GLY A 70 -16.21 5.07 4.43
CA GLY A 70 -17.08 6.24 4.29
C GLY A 70 -17.08 6.77 2.86
N PHE A 71 -18.24 7.22 2.39
CA PHE A 71 -18.37 7.98 1.15
C PHE A 71 -17.79 9.39 1.33
N THR A 72 -17.99 10.27 0.39
CA THR A 72 -17.52 11.66 0.47
C THR A 72 -18.09 12.39 1.70
N ASP A 73 -17.51 13.53 2.03
CA ASP A 73 -17.94 14.39 3.13
C ASP A 73 -19.48 14.50 3.23
N PRO A 74 -20.05 14.37 4.44
CA PRO A 74 -19.45 14.19 5.77
C PRO A 74 -19.16 12.73 6.17
N ASP A 75 -19.55 11.73 5.38
CA ASP A 75 -19.51 10.31 5.74
C ASP A 75 -18.07 9.77 5.91
N ASN A 76 -17.09 10.34 5.22
CA ASN A 76 -15.67 9.99 5.39
C ASN A 76 -15.09 10.41 6.75
N ARG A 77 -15.82 11.21 7.54
CA ARG A 77 -15.41 11.72 8.87
C ARG A 77 -16.03 10.91 10.01
N ARG A 78 -16.32 9.62 9.79
CA ARG A 78 -16.82 8.73 10.84
C ARG A 78 -15.86 8.69 12.02
N THR A 79 -16.40 8.42 13.20
CA THR A 79 -15.61 8.29 14.43
C THR A 79 -14.63 7.13 14.33
N TYR A 80 -13.49 7.25 15.03
CA TYR A 80 -12.54 6.17 15.15
C TYR A 80 -13.16 4.99 15.92
N PRO A 81 -13.03 3.75 15.46
CA PRO A 81 -13.70 2.59 16.03
C PRO A 81 -12.94 2.01 17.24
N TRP A 82 -12.80 2.78 18.31
CA TRP A 82 -12.08 2.38 19.52
C TRP A 82 -12.53 1.03 20.07
N GLY A 83 -11.59 0.08 20.17
CA GLY A 83 -11.83 -1.29 20.61
C GLY A 83 -12.47 -2.20 19.56
N HIS A 84 -12.73 -1.69 18.36
CA HIS A 84 -13.31 -2.42 17.23
C HIS A 84 -12.49 -2.24 15.93
N GLU A 85 -11.22 -1.91 16.08
CA GLU A 85 -10.31 -1.71 14.95
C GLU A 85 -10.13 -3.01 14.14
N ASP A 86 -9.99 -2.91 12.85
CA ASP A 86 -9.54 -4.02 12.01
C ASP A 86 -8.10 -4.38 12.38
N GLN A 87 -7.92 -5.44 13.17
CA GLN A 87 -6.62 -5.82 13.71
C GLN A 87 -5.61 -6.23 12.65
N VAL A 88 -6.07 -6.76 11.51
CA VAL A 88 -5.18 -7.13 10.39
C VAL A 88 -4.65 -5.88 9.71
N LEU A 89 -5.51 -4.91 9.41
CA LEU A 89 -5.08 -3.64 8.80
C LEU A 89 -4.22 -2.82 9.77
N LEU A 90 -4.56 -2.80 11.05
CA LEU A 90 -3.78 -2.09 12.07
C LEU A 90 -2.37 -2.68 12.21
N SER A 91 -2.25 -4.00 12.26
CA SER A 91 -0.97 -4.70 12.32
C SER A 91 -0.16 -4.46 11.05
N PHE A 92 -0.80 -4.53 9.88
CA PHE A 92 -0.17 -4.26 8.59
C PHE A 92 0.43 -2.84 8.54
N HIS A 93 -0.32 -1.82 8.98
CA HIS A 93 0.21 -0.46 9.04
C HIS A 93 1.40 -0.33 9.98
N LYS A 94 1.34 -0.95 11.16
CA LYS A 94 2.49 -0.96 12.10
C LYS A 94 3.73 -1.59 11.47
N ASP A 95 3.57 -2.71 10.80
CA ASP A 95 4.67 -3.46 10.19
C ASP A 95 5.28 -2.70 9.00
N ILE A 96 4.48 -2.17 8.10
CA ILE A 96 5.02 -1.44 6.95
C ILE A 96 5.63 -0.08 7.33
N ILE A 97 5.11 0.58 8.37
CA ILE A 97 5.72 1.77 8.96
C ILE A 97 7.09 1.41 9.56
N ARG A 98 7.18 0.29 10.28
CA ARG A 98 8.44 -0.21 10.81
C ARG A 98 9.43 -0.47 9.68
N LEU A 99 9.04 -1.20 8.61
CA LEU A 99 9.88 -1.43 7.44
C LEU A 99 10.41 -0.12 6.84
N ARG A 100 9.55 0.89 6.66
CA ARG A 100 9.99 2.19 6.15
C ARG A 100 11.00 2.87 7.09
N ARG A 101 10.85 2.71 8.40
CA ARG A 101 11.77 3.31 9.39
C ARG A 101 13.12 2.60 9.43
N GLU A 102 13.13 1.29 9.25
CA GLU A 102 14.33 0.46 9.28
C GLU A 102 15.13 0.53 7.98
N ASN A 103 14.47 0.79 6.84
CA ASN A 103 15.09 0.86 5.51
C ASN A 103 15.22 2.31 5.04
N GLU A 104 16.43 2.85 5.12
CA GLU A 104 16.71 4.25 4.79
C GLU A 104 16.39 4.58 3.33
N GLU A 105 16.61 3.64 2.42
CA GLU A 105 16.31 3.77 1.00
C GLU A 105 14.81 4.02 0.73
N LEU A 106 13.90 3.52 1.56
CA LEU A 106 12.48 3.83 1.46
C LEU A 106 12.15 5.27 1.86
N ARG A 107 12.99 5.91 2.69
CA ARG A 107 12.79 7.29 3.16
C ARG A 107 13.45 8.31 2.25
N THR A 108 14.72 8.11 1.93
CA THR A 108 15.58 9.10 1.27
C THR A 108 16.19 8.61 -0.03
N GLY A 109 16.02 7.32 -0.36
CA GLY A 109 16.59 6.72 -1.57
C GLY A 109 15.99 7.26 -2.86
N SER A 110 16.72 7.06 -3.94
CA SER A 110 16.25 7.30 -5.30
C SER A 110 15.12 6.34 -5.67
N LEU A 111 14.32 6.71 -6.65
CA LEU A 111 13.26 5.87 -7.21
C LEU A 111 13.59 5.61 -8.68
N LYS A 112 13.43 4.35 -9.11
CA LYS A 112 13.47 3.97 -10.51
C LYS A 112 12.34 3.00 -10.82
N MET A 113 11.58 3.28 -11.88
CA MET A 113 10.64 2.30 -12.44
C MET A 113 11.44 1.16 -13.08
N LEU A 114 11.08 -0.08 -12.75
CA LEU A 114 11.68 -1.30 -13.29
C LEU A 114 10.78 -1.92 -14.35
N GLU A 115 9.48 -2.04 -14.07
CA GLU A 115 8.47 -2.54 -14.99
C GLU A 115 7.20 -1.69 -14.88
N ASN A 116 6.53 -1.51 -16.02
CA ASN A 116 5.24 -0.82 -16.12
C ASN A 116 4.40 -1.51 -17.20
N ASP A 117 3.52 -2.38 -16.77
CA ASP A 117 2.63 -3.16 -17.64
C ASP A 117 1.18 -3.00 -17.16
N TYR A 118 0.23 -3.48 -17.94
CA TYR A 118 -1.17 -3.44 -17.54
C TYR A 118 -1.41 -4.25 -16.25
N ASN A 119 -1.96 -3.63 -15.23
CA ASN A 119 -2.19 -4.20 -13.89
C ASN A 119 -0.93 -4.72 -13.16
N PHE A 120 0.27 -4.38 -13.63
CA PHE A 120 1.50 -4.69 -12.93
C PHE A 120 2.47 -3.53 -12.99
N ILE A 121 3.00 -3.14 -11.85
CA ILE A 121 4.09 -2.17 -11.75
C ILE A 121 5.17 -2.71 -10.83
N SER A 122 6.42 -2.42 -11.15
CA SER A 122 7.51 -2.57 -10.21
C SER A 122 8.43 -1.36 -10.25
N TYR A 123 8.95 -1.02 -9.09
CA TYR A 123 9.91 0.07 -8.94
C TYR A 123 10.90 -0.24 -7.83
N GLY A 124 12.07 0.32 -7.94
CA GLY A 124 13.11 0.23 -6.94
C GLY A 124 13.25 1.50 -6.11
N ARG A 125 13.53 1.33 -4.82
CA ARG A 125 14.04 2.37 -3.92
C ARG A 125 15.43 1.99 -3.51
N PHE A 126 16.39 2.89 -3.70
CA PHE A 126 17.80 2.53 -3.50
C PHE A 126 18.65 3.72 -3.09
N ASN A 127 19.68 3.43 -2.33
CA ASN A 127 20.78 4.33 -2.00
C ASN A 127 22.07 3.51 -1.90
N ARG A 128 23.13 4.10 -1.34
CA ARG A 128 24.42 3.40 -1.19
C ARG A 128 24.40 2.28 -0.14
N LYS A 129 23.36 2.21 0.72
CA LYS A 129 23.29 1.27 1.85
C LYS A 129 22.34 0.10 1.58
N GLY A 130 21.33 0.31 0.75
CA GLY A 130 20.32 -0.72 0.51
C GLY A 130 19.52 -0.52 -0.76
N GLN A 131 18.88 -1.60 -1.19
CA GLN A 131 18.00 -1.66 -2.35
C GLN A 131 16.72 -2.40 -1.96
N CYS A 132 15.57 -1.80 -2.25
CA CYS A 132 14.26 -2.44 -2.15
C CYS A 132 13.59 -2.43 -3.51
N ALA A 133 13.13 -3.60 -3.99
CA ALA A 133 12.24 -3.71 -5.13
C ALA A 133 10.81 -3.88 -4.64
N ILE A 134 9.90 -3.08 -5.15
CA ILE A 134 8.48 -3.11 -4.86
C ILE A 134 7.76 -3.62 -6.10
N LEU A 135 6.94 -4.67 -5.94
CA LEU A 135 6.18 -5.31 -7.00
C LEU A 135 4.70 -5.28 -6.62
N ILE A 136 3.88 -4.70 -7.49
CA ILE A 136 2.43 -4.60 -7.32
C ILE A 136 1.76 -5.34 -8.48
N ASN A 137 1.03 -6.40 -8.15
CA ASN A 137 0.25 -7.18 -9.10
C ASN A 137 -1.25 -7.00 -8.82
N ASN A 138 -1.88 -6.13 -9.58
CA ASN A 138 -3.33 -5.89 -9.52
C ASN A 138 -4.12 -6.75 -10.55
N ASN A 139 -3.55 -7.86 -11.00
CA ASN A 139 -4.28 -8.88 -11.74
C ASN A 139 -5.06 -9.77 -10.76
N ASN A 140 -6.11 -10.41 -11.27
CA ASN A 140 -6.88 -11.41 -10.52
C ASN A 140 -6.27 -12.83 -10.60
N HIS A 141 -5.01 -12.96 -11.01
CA HIS A 141 -4.26 -14.21 -11.10
C HIS A 141 -2.76 -13.98 -10.84
N PRO A 142 -2.04 -14.99 -10.40
CA PRO A 142 -0.59 -14.93 -10.26
C PRO A 142 0.10 -14.71 -11.61
N ILE A 143 1.17 -13.92 -11.60
CA ILE A 143 2.02 -13.70 -12.77
C ILE A 143 3.47 -14.01 -12.44
N THR A 144 4.25 -14.36 -13.44
CA THR A 144 5.71 -14.52 -13.36
C THR A 144 6.37 -13.46 -14.20
N LYS A 145 7.28 -12.70 -13.63
CA LYS A 145 8.03 -11.63 -14.30
C LYS A 145 9.49 -11.71 -13.94
N GLU A 146 10.35 -11.44 -14.91
CA GLU A 146 11.77 -11.17 -14.69
C GLU A 146 11.92 -9.68 -14.37
N ILE A 147 12.55 -9.36 -13.24
CA ILE A 147 12.74 -7.99 -12.77
C ILE A 147 14.22 -7.63 -12.80
N HIS A 148 14.55 -6.59 -13.51
CA HIS A 148 15.93 -6.12 -13.74
C HIS A 148 16.48 -5.36 -12.52
N VAL A 149 16.64 -6.04 -11.39
CA VAL A 149 17.07 -5.43 -10.12
C VAL A 149 18.49 -4.87 -10.13
N TRP A 150 19.33 -5.25 -11.12
CA TRP A 150 20.65 -4.62 -11.29
C TRP A 150 20.55 -3.12 -11.65
N GLU A 151 19.44 -2.68 -12.19
CA GLU A 151 19.19 -1.27 -12.49
C GLU A 151 19.08 -0.37 -11.24
N ILE A 152 18.92 -0.99 -10.10
CA ILE A 152 18.93 -0.31 -8.78
C ILE A 152 20.16 -0.68 -7.94
N GLY A 153 21.16 -1.29 -8.58
CA GLY A 153 22.47 -1.56 -7.99
C GLY A 153 22.61 -2.92 -7.29
N VAL A 154 21.68 -3.85 -7.49
CA VAL A 154 21.84 -5.23 -7.00
C VAL A 154 22.90 -5.93 -7.88
N PRO A 155 23.98 -6.47 -7.29
CA PRO A 155 25.02 -7.15 -8.08
C PRO A 155 24.51 -8.47 -8.68
N LYS A 156 25.13 -8.96 -9.74
CA LYS A 156 24.74 -10.20 -10.43
C LYS A 156 24.71 -11.45 -9.52
N THR A 157 25.51 -11.46 -8.48
CA THR A 157 25.54 -12.52 -7.47
C THR A 157 24.76 -12.15 -6.20
N GLY A 158 23.99 -11.07 -6.26
CA GLY A 158 23.19 -10.59 -5.14
C GLY A 158 21.94 -11.43 -4.96
N LYS A 159 21.50 -11.52 -3.71
CA LYS A 159 20.23 -12.17 -3.35
C LYS A 159 19.23 -11.13 -2.90
N MET A 160 17.98 -11.31 -3.29
CA MET A 160 16.85 -10.51 -2.83
C MET A 160 15.98 -11.37 -1.92
N LYS A 161 15.61 -10.83 -0.76
CA LYS A 161 14.70 -11.49 0.18
C LYS A 161 13.37 -10.75 0.21
N VAL A 162 12.27 -11.48 0.16
CA VAL A 162 10.94 -10.91 0.40
C VAL A 162 10.82 -10.56 1.89
N ILE A 163 10.61 -9.30 2.19
CA ILE A 163 10.47 -8.78 3.55
C ILE A 163 9.03 -8.40 3.91
N LEU A 164 8.15 -8.33 2.94
CA LEU A 164 6.71 -8.19 3.09
C LEU A 164 6.02 -8.76 1.85
N GLN A 165 4.99 -9.56 2.06
CA GLN A 165 4.11 -10.04 1.00
C GLN A 165 2.66 -9.88 1.44
N SER A 166 1.85 -9.22 0.59
CA SER A 166 0.40 -9.10 0.77
C SER A 166 -0.33 -9.92 -0.29
N ARG A 167 -1.40 -10.62 0.11
CA ARG A 167 -2.25 -11.48 -0.72
C ARG A 167 -3.71 -11.23 -0.37
N ASP A 168 -4.63 -11.89 -1.07
CA ASP A 168 -6.08 -11.72 -0.84
C ASP A 168 -6.49 -12.02 0.60
N ASP A 169 -5.92 -13.05 1.20
CA ASP A 169 -6.24 -13.57 2.53
C ASP A 169 -5.48 -12.89 3.68
N GLY A 170 -4.50 -12.03 3.39
CA GLY A 170 -3.71 -11.37 4.42
C GLY A 170 -2.33 -10.91 3.97
N TYR A 171 -1.39 -10.88 4.90
CA TYR A 171 0.01 -10.53 4.62
C TYR A 171 0.97 -11.32 5.52
N CYS A 172 2.22 -11.38 5.12
CA CYS A 172 3.30 -11.91 5.95
C CYS A 172 4.57 -11.04 5.82
N MET A 173 5.40 -11.07 6.87
CA MET A 173 6.64 -10.30 6.98
C MET A 173 7.88 -11.08 6.57
N GLU A 174 7.72 -12.30 6.08
CA GLU A 174 8.80 -13.15 5.62
C GLU A 174 8.40 -13.83 4.32
N GLY A 175 9.38 -14.11 3.48
CA GLY A 175 9.14 -14.78 2.21
C GLY A 175 10.41 -15.39 1.63
N ALA A 176 10.30 -15.85 0.38
CA ALA A 176 11.38 -16.51 -0.34
C ALA A 176 12.59 -15.60 -0.58
N GLU A 177 13.76 -16.21 -0.75
CA GLU A 177 14.94 -15.57 -1.33
C GLU A 177 14.99 -15.87 -2.84
N TYR A 178 15.43 -14.89 -3.60
CA TYR A 178 15.62 -14.96 -5.06
C TYR A 178 17.07 -14.60 -5.40
N GLU A 179 17.66 -15.34 -6.35
CA GLU A 179 19.00 -15.10 -6.92
C GLU A 179 18.92 -14.29 -8.20
#